data_8fdc52bc03b780f16f4916e29d19847e
#
_entry.id   8fdc52bc03b780f16f4916e29d19847e
#
_cell.length_a   1.000
_cell.length_b   1.000
_cell.length_c   1.000
_cell.angle_alpha   90.00
_cell.angle_beta   90.00
_cell.angle_gamma   90.00
#
_symmetry.space_group_name_H-M   'P 1'
#
loop_
_entity.id
_entity.type
_entity.pdbx_description
1 polymer ?
#
loop_
_entity_poly.entity_id
_entity_poly.type
_entity_poly.pdbx_seq_one_letter_code
_entity_poly.pdbx_strand_id
1 'polypeptide(L)'
;NGIYISEDVFTVPPEDLPARRAAALSAVTAQVKKAAVLPLNARLPHAEGWQKKSSEAGIFLPIGQSDVTRQPVTLAFTEEKPYALVIGDVNSGKSALLHTVALQIFANYTPGEVKLAIADFKEGAEFALYGASRLPAVEAVVENDDPDCAASFLRYYVSELHRRQTCFTALSAETGRLIRKYETYRAVQRETGALSEILPRILLMIDEYQSLFEGNTETAALLSELVRKGRTYGVHLIMASQRGVSESARNTFTAELRDCLLYTSPSPRD
;
A
#
# COMPACT_ATOMS: atom_id res chain seq x y z
N ASN A 1 0.72 -4.88 -13.81
CA ASN A 1 2.08 -5.12 -13.29
C ASN A 1 1.98 -5.03 -11.79
N GLY A 2 1.56 -6.14 -11.14
CA GLY A 2 1.81 -6.30 -9.72
C GLY A 2 3.32 -6.15 -9.54
N ILE A 3 3.75 -5.23 -8.68
CA ILE A 3 5.13 -5.27 -8.25
C ILE A 3 5.17 -6.50 -7.34
N TYR A 4 5.53 -7.63 -7.93
CA TYR A 4 6.24 -8.61 -7.18
C TYR A 4 7.50 -7.87 -6.76
N ILE A 5 7.58 -7.45 -5.53
CA ILE A 5 8.87 -7.28 -4.89
C ILE A 5 9.24 -8.72 -4.56
N SER A 6 9.51 -9.47 -5.63
CA SER A 6 10.15 -10.76 -5.52
C SER A 6 11.55 -10.51 -5.00
N GLU A 7 12.18 -11.57 -4.58
CA GLU A 7 13.59 -11.65 -4.21
C GLU A 7 14.56 -10.86 -5.11
N ASP A 8 14.15 -10.45 -6.29
CA ASP A 8 14.95 -9.67 -7.25
C ASP A 8 15.24 -8.22 -6.84
N VAL A 9 14.52 -7.67 -5.89
CA VAL A 9 14.87 -6.38 -5.26
C VAL A 9 15.83 -6.58 -4.08
N PHE A 10 15.81 -7.80 -3.50
CA PHE A 10 16.69 -8.26 -2.43
C PHE A 10 17.29 -9.61 -2.84
N THR A 11 18.02 -9.66 -3.95
CA THR A 11 18.52 -10.89 -4.55
C THR A 11 19.34 -11.73 -3.59
N VAL A 12 18.84 -12.92 -3.30
CA VAL A 12 19.68 -14.03 -2.81
C VAL A 12 20.46 -14.58 -4.01
N PRO A 13 21.79 -14.65 -3.94
CA PRO A 13 22.59 -15.18 -5.04
C PRO A 13 22.25 -16.64 -5.36
N PRO A 14 22.38 -17.09 -6.61
CA PRO A 14 22.16 -18.49 -6.99
C PRO A 14 22.91 -19.49 -6.12
N GLU A 15 22.29 -20.63 -5.83
CA GLU A 15 22.78 -21.62 -4.86
C GLU A 15 24.09 -22.34 -5.23
N ASP A 16 24.54 -22.24 -6.44
CA ASP A 16 25.60 -23.06 -7.03
C ASP A 16 27.03 -22.48 -6.94
N LEU A 17 27.24 -21.36 -6.22
CA LEU A 17 28.55 -20.71 -6.13
C LEU A 17 28.94 -20.28 -4.69
N PRO A 18 29.29 -21.21 -3.78
CA PRO A 18 29.45 -20.89 -2.35
C PRO A 18 30.53 -19.84 -2.01
N ALA A 19 31.67 -19.85 -2.69
CA ALA A 19 32.77 -18.91 -2.40
C ALA A 19 32.52 -17.50 -2.97
N ARG A 20 31.96 -17.41 -4.17
CA ARG A 20 31.50 -16.14 -4.75
C ARG A 20 30.28 -15.58 -4.03
N ARG A 21 29.45 -16.47 -3.49
CA ARG A 21 28.30 -16.14 -2.67
C ARG A 21 28.70 -15.40 -1.39
N ALA A 22 29.71 -15.87 -0.66
CA ALA A 22 30.19 -15.22 0.56
C ALA A 22 30.80 -13.83 0.26
N ALA A 23 31.56 -13.69 -0.81
CA ALA A 23 32.11 -12.40 -1.24
C ALA A 23 31.03 -11.44 -1.75
N ALA A 24 30.08 -11.94 -2.54
CA ALA A 24 28.94 -11.18 -3.03
C ALA A 24 28.01 -10.77 -1.89
N LEU A 25 27.70 -11.66 -0.93
CA LEU A 25 26.92 -11.35 0.27
C LEU A 25 27.61 -10.29 1.13
N SER A 26 28.93 -10.36 1.30
CA SER A 26 29.70 -9.35 2.02
C SER A 26 29.65 -7.99 1.32
N ALA A 27 29.82 -7.96 0.00
CA ALA A 27 29.72 -6.76 -0.81
C ALA A 27 28.30 -6.18 -0.83
N VAL A 28 27.28 -7.05 -0.97
CA VAL A 28 25.85 -6.67 -0.92
C VAL A 28 25.48 -6.20 0.49
N THR A 29 25.94 -6.88 1.55
CA THR A 29 25.69 -6.44 2.93
C THR A 29 26.35 -5.10 3.24
N ALA A 30 27.54 -4.85 2.71
CA ALA A 30 28.23 -3.57 2.82
C ALA A 30 27.53 -2.47 2.02
N GLN A 31 27.02 -2.78 0.82
CA GLN A 31 26.21 -1.87 0.00
C GLN A 31 24.83 -1.66 0.58
N VAL A 32 24.15 -2.69 1.11
CA VAL A 32 22.84 -2.59 1.77
C VAL A 32 22.95 -1.78 3.07
N LYS A 33 23.99 -1.99 3.88
CA LYS A 33 24.26 -1.12 5.05
C LYS A 33 24.55 0.33 4.63
N LYS A 34 25.25 0.53 3.53
CA LYS A 34 25.51 1.86 2.95
C LYS A 34 24.29 2.43 2.24
N ALA A 35 23.46 1.57 1.64
CA ALA A 35 22.21 1.91 0.97
C ALA A 35 21.04 2.14 1.93
N ALA A 36 21.01 1.51 3.10
CA ALA A 36 19.90 1.67 4.06
C ALA A 36 19.85 3.07 4.71
N VAL A 37 20.97 3.79 4.79
CA VAL A 37 21.01 5.13 5.39
C VAL A 37 20.99 6.25 4.33
N LEU A 38 21.75 6.09 3.24
CA LEU A 38 21.85 7.10 2.19
C LEU A 38 20.66 7.15 1.22
N PRO A 39 20.06 6.03 0.80
CA PRO A 39 18.98 6.08 -0.18
C PRO A 39 17.67 6.64 0.33
N LEU A 40 17.33 6.48 1.60
CA LEU A 40 16.10 7.05 2.16
C LEU A 40 16.21 8.58 2.20
N ASN A 41 17.32 9.11 2.71
CA ASN A 41 17.59 10.55 2.73
C ASN A 41 17.72 11.16 1.32
N ALA A 42 18.30 10.43 0.38
CA ALA A 42 18.43 10.85 -1.02
C ALA A 42 17.10 10.79 -1.81
N ARG A 43 16.08 10.12 -1.27
CA ARG A 43 14.76 9.94 -1.90
C ARG A 43 13.66 10.76 -1.25
N LEU A 44 13.89 11.28 -0.07
CA LEU A 44 12.99 12.25 0.52
C LEU A 44 13.13 13.57 -0.27
N PRO A 45 12.03 14.25 -0.56
CA PRO A 45 12.09 15.52 -1.22
C PRO A 45 12.87 16.52 -0.36
N HIS A 46 13.60 17.45 -0.99
CA HIS A 46 14.14 18.60 -0.28
C HIS A 46 13.01 19.40 0.38
N ALA A 47 13.32 20.19 1.40
CA ALA A 47 12.31 20.92 2.19
C ALA A 47 11.32 21.72 1.32
N GLU A 48 11.75 22.26 0.19
CA GLU A 48 10.91 22.96 -0.79
C GLU A 48 9.89 22.05 -1.51
N GLY A 49 10.17 20.76 -1.59
CA GLY A 49 9.30 19.73 -2.20
C GLY A 49 8.41 18.99 -1.20
N TRP A 50 8.54 19.25 0.10
CA TRP A 50 7.76 18.54 1.11
C TRP A 50 6.26 18.81 0.96
N GLN A 51 5.49 17.72 1.00
CA GLN A 51 4.01 17.73 0.97
C GLN A 51 3.39 18.53 -0.19
N LYS A 52 4.04 18.55 -1.35
CA LYS A 52 3.57 19.30 -2.52
C LYS A 52 2.95 18.45 -3.61
N LYS A 53 2.94 17.13 -3.46
CA LYS A 53 2.33 16.26 -4.46
C LYS A 53 0.82 16.23 -4.31
N SER A 54 0.12 16.29 -5.45
CA SER A 54 -1.30 15.97 -5.52
C SER A 54 -1.51 14.47 -5.68
N SER A 55 -2.52 13.94 -5.03
CA SER A 55 -2.95 12.55 -5.13
C SER A 55 -4.07 12.33 -6.15
N GLU A 56 -4.44 13.34 -6.94
CA GLU A 56 -5.55 13.25 -7.90
C GLU A 56 -5.36 12.08 -8.88
N ALA A 57 -4.18 11.95 -9.48
CA ALA A 57 -3.87 10.85 -10.41
C ALA A 57 -3.46 9.55 -9.71
N GLY A 58 -3.19 9.57 -8.41
CA GLY A 58 -2.72 8.41 -7.65
C GLY A 58 -1.71 8.77 -6.58
N ILE A 59 -1.28 7.76 -5.84
CA ILE A 59 -0.21 7.86 -4.85
C ILE A 59 1.06 7.29 -5.47
N PHE A 60 2.13 8.09 -5.57
CA PHE A 60 3.40 7.70 -6.19
C PHE A 60 4.54 7.82 -5.16
N LEU A 61 5.08 6.68 -4.75
CA LEU A 61 6.06 6.56 -3.67
C LEU A 61 7.39 6.03 -4.22
N PRO A 62 8.45 6.83 -4.29
CA PRO A 62 9.78 6.35 -4.62
C PRO A 62 10.30 5.43 -3.50
N ILE A 63 10.39 4.13 -3.76
CA ILE A 63 10.79 3.14 -2.75
C ILE A 63 12.23 2.67 -2.90
N GLY A 64 12.84 2.88 -4.05
CA GLY A 64 14.15 2.35 -4.30
C GLY A 64 14.74 2.70 -5.64
N GLN A 65 15.79 2.00 -5.96
CA GLN A 65 16.46 2.00 -7.25
C GLN A 65 16.71 0.56 -7.66
N SER A 66 16.44 0.24 -8.92
CA SER A 66 16.72 -1.08 -9.48
C SER A 66 18.24 -1.33 -9.51
N ASP A 67 18.67 -2.46 -9.00
CA ASP A 67 20.07 -2.88 -9.07
C ASP A 67 20.55 -3.12 -10.50
N VAL A 68 19.67 -3.60 -11.36
CA VAL A 68 19.97 -3.93 -12.74
C VAL A 68 20.00 -2.70 -13.63
N THR A 69 18.93 -1.90 -13.59
CA THR A 69 18.77 -0.77 -14.51
C THR A 69 19.22 0.56 -13.92
N ARG A 70 19.50 0.61 -12.61
CA ARG A 70 19.82 1.85 -11.86
C ARG A 70 18.72 2.91 -11.94
N GLN A 71 17.54 2.55 -12.44
CA GLN A 71 16.40 3.45 -12.51
C GLN A 71 15.64 3.51 -11.19
N PRO A 72 15.02 4.64 -10.84
CA PRO A 72 14.17 4.75 -9.67
C PRO A 72 13.00 3.76 -9.74
N VAL A 73 12.72 3.06 -8.65
CA VAL A 73 11.55 2.20 -8.48
C VAL A 73 10.50 2.99 -7.71
N THR A 74 9.33 3.17 -8.32
CA THR A 74 8.20 3.88 -7.72
C THR A 74 7.05 2.92 -7.52
N LEU A 75 6.60 2.79 -6.29
CA LEU A 75 5.34 2.11 -5.97
C LEU A 75 4.21 3.09 -6.27
N ALA A 76 3.26 2.66 -7.09
CA ALA A 76 2.14 3.50 -7.51
C ALA A 76 0.81 2.85 -7.13
N PHE A 77 -0.09 3.64 -6.53
CA PHE A 77 -1.47 3.27 -6.30
C PHE A 77 -2.38 4.17 -7.12
N THR A 78 -2.98 3.60 -8.15
CA THR A 78 -3.85 4.27 -9.11
C THR A 78 -5.13 3.46 -9.30
N GLU A 79 -6.06 3.91 -10.14
CA GLU A 79 -7.22 3.11 -10.52
C GLU A 79 -6.80 1.78 -11.18
N GLU A 80 -5.73 1.80 -11.97
CA GLU A 80 -5.23 0.61 -12.69
C GLU A 80 -4.38 -0.31 -11.79
N LYS A 81 -3.70 0.27 -10.79
CA LYS A 81 -2.83 -0.43 -9.83
C LYS A 81 -3.27 -0.13 -8.40
N PRO A 82 -4.44 -0.61 -7.99
CA PRO A 82 -5.01 -0.20 -6.72
C PRO A 82 -4.40 -0.86 -5.49
N TYR A 83 -3.65 -1.96 -5.67
CA TYR A 83 -3.14 -2.77 -4.58
C TYR A 83 -1.68 -3.15 -4.78
N ALA A 84 -0.99 -3.42 -3.67
CA ALA A 84 0.32 -4.04 -3.66
C ALA A 84 0.33 -5.21 -2.67
N LEU A 85 1.00 -6.30 -3.05
CA LEU A 85 1.25 -7.44 -2.20
C LEU A 85 2.75 -7.59 -1.99
N VAL A 86 3.16 -7.65 -0.73
CA VAL A 86 4.55 -7.79 -0.30
C VAL A 86 4.72 -9.16 0.35
N ILE A 87 5.48 -10.04 -0.26
CA ILE A 87 5.74 -11.37 0.27
C ILE A 87 7.24 -11.50 0.53
N GLY A 88 7.60 -12.01 1.67
CA GLY A 88 9.01 -12.26 2.01
C GLY A 88 9.15 -12.91 3.37
N ASP A 89 10.19 -13.69 3.55
CA ASP A 89 10.53 -14.37 4.79
C ASP A 89 10.86 -13.40 5.93
N VAL A 90 11.05 -13.96 7.12
CA VAL A 90 11.54 -13.21 8.29
C VAL A 90 12.87 -12.55 7.93
N ASN A 91 13.04 -11.29 8.31
CA ASN A 91 14.22 -10.47 8.01
C ASN A 91 14.47 -10.17 6.52
N SER A 92 13.49 -10.39 5.63
CA SER A 92 13.60 -10.04 4.20
C SER A 92 13.52 -8.53 3.93
N GLY A 93 13.17 -7.72 4.93
CA GLY A 93 13.02 -6.27 4.80
C GLY A 93 11.59 -5.78 4.56
N LYS A 94 10.56 -6.63 4.75
CA LYS A 94 9.14 -6.24 4.62
C LYS A 94 8.80 -5.00 5.45
N SER A 95 9.05 -5.05 6.77
CA SER A 95 8.77 -3.92 7.67
C SER A 95 9.54 -2.66 7.25
N ALA A 96 10.80 -2.80 6.84
CA ALA A 96 11.59 -1.67 6.33
C ALA A 96 10.96 -1.05 5.07
N LEU A 97 10.38 -1.86 4.18
CA LEU A 97 9.63 -1.37 3.02
C LEU A 97 8.35 -0.64 3.46
N LEU A 98 7.58 -1.22 4.39
CA LEU A 98 6.35 -0.60 4.89
C LEU A 98 6.65 0.73 5.59
N HIS A 99 7.71 0.81 6.40
CA HIS A 99 8.19 2.09 6.95
C HIS A 99 8.59 3.08 5.87
N THR A 100 9.27 2.62 4.80
CA THR A 100 9.62 3.47 3.66
C THR A 100 8.37 4.04 3.00
N VAL A 101 7.34 3.22 2.79
CA VAL A 101 6.05 3.64 2.24
C VAL A 101 5.41 4.72 3.12
N ALA A 102 5.34 4.51 4.44
CA ALA A 102 4.80 5.48 5.37
C ALA A 102 5.56 6.83 5.33
N LEU A 103 6.89 6.77 5.39
CA LEU A 103 7.74 7.97 5.35
C LEU A 103 7.60 8.72 4.03
N GLN A 104 7.49 8.02 2.91
CA GLN A 104 7.26 8.64 1.60
C GLN A 104 5.89 9.32 1.51
N ILE A 105 4.85 8.76 2.15
CA ILE A 105 3.55 9.43 2.25
C ILE A 105 3.72 10.75 3.00
N PHE A 106 4.30 10.71 4.20
CA PHE A 106 4.44 11.90 5.05
C PHE A 106 5.29 12.99 4.40
N ALA A 107 6.33 12.60 3.66
CA ALA A 107 7.22 13.54 2.99
C ALA A 107 6.62 14.17 1.73
N ASN A 108 5.80 13.46 0.99
CA ASN A 108 5.33 13.91 -0.34
C ASN A 108 3.91 14.48 -0.34
N TYR A 109 3.04 14.06 0.60
CA TYR A 109 1.62 14.40 0.58
C TYR A 109 1.18 15.08 1.86
N THR A 110 0.29 16.06 1.73
CA THR A 110 -0.41 16.61 2.89
C THR A 110 -1.45 15.60 3.40
N PRO A 111 -1.90 15.73 4.67
CA PRO A 111 -3.00 14.91 5.20
C PRO A 111 -4.33 15.07 4.45
N GLY A 112 -4.52 16.19 3.73
CA GLY A 112 -5.67 16.40 2.85
C GLY A 112 -5.58 15.68 1.51
N GLU A 113 -4.37 15.24 1.12
CA GLU A 113 -4.15 14.47 -0.10
C GLU A 113 -4.14 12.97 0.17
N VAL A 114 -3.41 12.52 1.20
CA VAL A 114 -3.28 11.08 1.51
C VAL A 114 -3.37 10.86 3.01
N LYS A 115 -4.18 9.89 3.41
CA LYS A 115 -4.25 9.31 4.74
C LYS A 115 -3.69 7.89 4.73
N LEU A 116 -3.06 7.52 5.83
CA LEU A 116 -2.51 6.20 6.07
C LEU A 116 -3.24 5.54 7.23
N ALA A 117 -3.72 4.32 7.04
CA ALA A 117 -4.21 3.47 8.10
C ALA A 117 -3.37 2.21 8.16
N ILE A 118 -2.96 1.83 9.35
CA ILE A 118 -2.04 0.72 9.58
C ILE A 118 -2.72 -0.33 10.43
N ALA A 119 -2.65 -1.58 10.01
CA ALA A 119 -3.06 -2.73 10.80
C ALA A 119 -1.92 -3.75 10.80
N ASP A 120 -1.44 -4.08 12.00
CA ASP A 120 -0.44 -5.11 12.25
C ASP A 120 -1.09 -6.22 13.09
N PHE A 121 -1.30 -7.36 12.46
CA PHE A 121 -1.94 -8.52 13.09
C PHE A 121 -0.93 -9.53 13.63
N LYS A 122 0.29 -9.08 13.90
CA LYS A 122 1.33 -9.86 14.54
C LYS A 122 1.58 -9.34 15.96
N GLU A 123 1.99 -10.23 16.86
CA GLU A 123 2.51 -9.83 18.16
C GLU A 123 3.79 -8.98 18.00
N GLY A 124 3.65 -7.68 17.93
CA GLY A 124 4.78 -6.78 17.79
C GLY A 124 4.32 -5.33 17.68
N ALA A 125 4.96 -4.43 18.38
CA ALA A 125 4.68 -3.01 18.37
C ALA A 125 5.48 -2.30 17.25
N GLU A 126 5.61 -2.92 16.06
CA GLU A 126 6.44 -2.40 14.97
C GLU A 126 5.97 -1.02 14.52
N PHE A 127 4.65 -0.82 14.47
CA PHE A 127 4.04 0.42 14.00
C PHE A 127 3.47 1.31 15.11
N ALA A 128 3.58 0.93 16.40
CA ALA A 128 3.09 1.69 17.56
C ALA A 128 3.53 3.16 17.54
N LEU A 129 4.74 3.42 17.08
CA LEU A 129 5.29 4.76 16.98
C LEU A 129 4.41 5.71 16.17
N TYR A 130 3.77 5.24 15.11
CA TYR A 130 2.91 6.06 14.26
C TYR A 130 1.62 6.46 14.98
N GLY A 131 1.03 5.56 15.77
CA GLY A 131 -0.13 5.86 16.61
C GLY A 131 0.23 6.84 17.74
N ALA A 132 1.35 6.60 18.44
CA ALA A 132 1.83 7.45 19.51
C ALA A 132 2.22 8.87 19.05
N SER A 133 2.73 8.99 17.82
CA SER A 133 3.21 10.26 17.24
C SER A 133 2.08 11.20 16.83
N ARG A 134 0.82 10.75 16.83
CA ARG A 134 -0.36 11.55 16.43
C ARG A 134 -0.17 12.33 15.13
N LEU A 135 0.49 11.71 14.16
CA LEU A 135 0.75 12.33 12.86
C LEU A 135 -0.58 12.59 12.13
N PRO A 136 -0.85 13.79 11.64
CA PRO A 136 -2.14 14.12 11.01
C PRO A 136 -2.49 13.27 9.78
N ALA A 137 -1.48 12.69 9.11
CA ALA A 137 -1.67 11.79 7.99
C ALA A 137 -2.01 10.36 8.41
N VAL A 138 -1.78 9.97 9.68
CA VAL A 138 -2.14 8.66 10.22
C VAL A 138 -3.55 8.72 10.77
N GLU A 139 -4.46 7.96 10.16
CA GLU A 139 -5.87 7.94 10.54
C GLU A 139 -6.15 6.90 11.63
N ALA A 140 -5.54 5.74 11.52
CA ALA A 140 -5.67 4.64 12.48
C ALA A 140 -4.39 3.80 12.52
N VAL A 141 -4.09 3.28 13.70
CA VAL A 141 -3.09 2.22 13.91
C VAL A 141 -3.77 1.16 14.78
N VAL A 142 -3.83 -0.07 14.28
CA VAL A 142 -4.33 -1.24 15.00
C VAL A 142 -3.19 -2.23 15.11
N GLU A 143 -2.83 -2.57 16.33
CA GLU A 143 -1.79 -3.53 16.68
C GLU A 143 -2.41 -4.56 17.62
N ASN A 144 -3.13 -5.50 17.05
CA ASN A 144 -3.78 -6.54 17.83
C ASN A 144 -4.14 -7.72 16.92
N ASP A 145 -3.89 -8.93 17.40
CA ASP A 145 -4.29 -10.18 16.80
C ASP A 145 -5.77 -10.56 17.08
N ASP A 146 -6.49 -9.72 17.84
CA ASP A 146 -7.91 -9.94 18.12
C ASP A 146 -8.75 -9.85 16.83
N PRO A 147 -9.43 -10.93 16.42
CA PRO A 147 -10.27 -10.94 15.22
C PRO A 147 -11.37 -9.89 15.21
N ASP A 148 -11.88 -9.47 16.38
CA ASP A 148 -12.92 -8.44 16.49
C ASP A 148 -12.37 -7.04 16.20
N CYS A 149 -11.12 -6.77 16.60
CA CYS A 149 -10.42 -5.55 16.23
C CYS A 149 -10.19 -5.47 14.73
N ALA A 150 -9.75 -6.58 14.12
CA ALA A 150 -9.54 -6.69 12.68
C ALA A 150 -10.85 -6.46 11.90
N ALA A 151 -11.93 -7.11 12.31
CA ALA A 151 -13.25 -6.94 11.71
C ALA A 151 -13.75 -5.49 11.85
N SER A 152 -13.54 -4.87 13.02
CA SER A 152 -13.94 -3.48 13.27
C SER A 152 -13.18 -2.49 12.41
N PHE A 153 -11.87 -2.68 12.24
CA PHE A 153 -11.02 -1.91 11.34
C PHE A 153 -11.53 -2.00 9.89
N LEU A 154 -11.75 -3.20 9.39
CA LEU A 154 -12.23 -3.40 8.01
C LEU A 154 -13.65 -2.85 7.81
N ARG A 155 -14.57 -3.05 8.79
CA ARG A 155 -15.94 -2.47 8.73
C ARG A 155 -15.91 -0.95 8.66
N TYR A 156 -15.01 -0.30 9.40
CA TYR A 156 -14.85 1.14 9.32
C TYR A 156 -14.54 1.58 7.89
N TYR A 157 -13.57 0.96 7.22
CA TYR A 157 -13.20 1.34 5.85
C TYR A 157 -14.23 0.93 4.80
N VAL A 158 -14.98 -0.15 5.00
CA VAL A 158 -16.15 -0.45 4.16
C VAL A 158 -17.23 0.64 4.33
N SER A 159 -17.51 1.08 5.56
CA SER A 159 -18.44 2.19 5.79
C SER A 159 -17.96 3.50 5.16
N GLU A 160 -16.64 3.75 5.15
CA GLU A 160 -16.04 4.90 4.47
C GLU A 160 -16.24 4.84 2.94
N LEU A 161 -16.22 3.67 2.32
CA LEU A 161 -16.59 3.54 0.89
C LEU A 161 -18.03 4.01 0.64
N HIS A 162 -18.97 3.62 1.51
CA HIS A 162 -20.38 4.06 1.39
C HIS A 162 -20.54 5.56 1.63
N ARG A 163 -19.82 6.12 2.61
CA ARG A 163 -19.79 7.56 2.84
C ARG A 163 -19.28 8.32 1.61
N ARG A 164 -18.20 7.85 0.98
CA ARG A 164 -17.65 8.45 -0.24
C ARG A 164 -18.60 8.35 -1.42
N GLN A 165 -19.31 7.24 -1.55
CA GLN A 165 -20.36 7.08 -2.55
C GLN A 165 -21.46 8.17 -2.38
N THR A 166 -21.86 8.45 -1.15
CA THR A 166 -22.81 9.53 -0.84
C THR A 166 -22.26 10.90 -1.25
N CYS A 167 -20.98 11.19 -0.96
CA CYS A 167 -20.33 12.43 -1.39
C CYS A 167 -20.31 12.56 -2.93
N PHE A 168 -20.02 11.48 -3.64
CA PHE A 168 -20.04 11.49 -5.12
C PHE A 168 -21.43 11.77 -5.67
N THR A 169 -22.44 11.16 -5.07
CA THR A 169 -23.85 11.38 -5.46
C THR A 169 -24.28 12.83 -5.19
N ALA A 170 -23.91 13.38 -4.03
CA ALA A 170 -24.23 14.76 -3.67
C ALA A 170 -23.58 15.76 -4.65
N LEU A 171 -22.28 15.61 -4.93
CA LEU A 171 -21.60 16.47 -5.89
C LEU A 171 -22.13 16.30 -7.33
N SER A 172 -22.54 15.09 -7.69
CA SER A 172 -23.20 14.85 -8.99
C SER A 172 -24.53 15.63 -9.10
N ALA A 173 -25.31 15.62 -8.03
CA ALA A 173 -26.59 16.36 -7.99
C ALA A 173 -26.37 17.88 -8.00
N GLU A 174 -25.38 18.38 -7.28
CA GLU A 174 -25.04 19.80 -7.21
C GLU A 174 -24.55 20.35 -8.57
N THR A 175 -23.69 19.57 -9.25
CA THR A 175 -23.01 20.04 -10.47
C THR A 175 -23.67 19.60 -11.77
N GLY A 176 -24.64 18.67 -11.73
CA GLY A 176 -25.24 18.04 -12.90
C GLY A 176 -24.28 17.12 -13.66
N ARG A 177 -23.11 16.81 -13.11
CA ARG A 177 -22.08 15.97 -13.72
C ARG A 177 -22.13 14.55 -13.15
N LEU A 178 -21.95 13.55 -13.99
CA LEU A 178 -21.91 12.16 -13.55
C LEU A 178 -20.55 11.83 -12.91
N ILE A 179 -20.53 11.62 -11.62
CA ILE A 179 -19.33 11.30 -10.83
C ILE A 179 -19.41 9.84 -10.36
N ARG A 180 -18.53 9.01 -10.92
CA ARG A 180 -18.46 7.57 -10.60
C ARG A 180 -17.12 7.12 -10.04
N LYS A 181 -16.08 7.98 -10.10
CA LYS A 181 -14.70 7.66 -9.75
C LYS A 181 -14.08 8.80 -8.96
N TYR A 182 -13.11 8.48 -8.14
CA TYR A 182 -12.39 9.42 -7.30
C TYR A 182 -11.73 10.54 -8.12
N GLU A 183 -11.06 10.21 -9.22
CA GLU A 183 -10.41 11.19 -10.09
C GLU A 183 -11.40 12.21 -10.64
N THR A 184 -12.58 11.73 -11.07
CA THR A 184 -13.66 12.60 -11.55
C THR A 184 -14.21 13.48 -10.43
N TYR A 185 -14.36 12.93 -9.21
CA TYR A 185 -14.79 13.70 -8.04
C TYR A 185 -13.83 14.86 -7.77
N ARG A 186 -12.52 14.60 -7.70
CA ARG A 186 -11.49 15.62 -7.45
C ARG A 186 -11.40 16.65 -8.58
N ALA A 187 -11.50 16.21 -9.84
CA ALA A 187 -11.47 17.10 -10.98
C ALA A 187 -12.67 18.06 -11.00
N VAL A 188 -13.89 17.53 -10.80
CA VAL A 188 -15.12 18.35 -10.76
C VAL A 188 -15.08 19.32 -9.58
N GLN A 189 -14.65 18.87 -8.40
CA GLN A 189 -14.51 19.74 -7.23
C GLN A 189 -13.57 20.94 -7.51
N ARG A 190 -12.42 20.66 -8.12
CA ARG A 190 -11.45 21.70 -8.47
C ARG A 190 -11.98 22.67 -9.54
N GLU A 191 -12.64 22.16 -10.57
CA GLU A 191 -13.15 22.97 -11.68
C GLU A 191 -14.34 23.84 -11.31
N THR A 192 -15.23 23.32 -10.45
CA THR A 192 -16.45 24.02 -10.09
C THR A 192 -16.29 24.90 -8.84
N GLY A 193 -15.22 24.71 -8.05
CA GLY A 193 -15.08 25.34 -6.75
C GLY A 193 -16.15 24.92 -5.74
N ALA A 194 -16.84 23.79 -5.99
CA ALA A 194 -17.89 23.30 -5.12
C ALA A 194 -17.38 23.11 -3.68
N LEU A 195 -18.19 23.50 -2.71
CA LEU A 195 -17.88 23.40 -1.28
C LEU A 195 -18.03 21.95 -0.73
N SER A 196 -17.88 20.97 -1.61
CA SER A 196 -17.89 19.57 -1.22
C SER A 196 -16.66 19.20 -0.39
N GLU A 197 -16.79 18.16 0.41
CA GLU A 197 -15.71 17.69 1.27
C GLU A 197 -14.48 17.26 0.46
N ILE A 198 -13.29 17.70 0.87
CA ILE A 198 -12.04 17.20 0.31
C ILE A 198 -11.80 15.79 0.86
N LEU A 199 -11.90 14.80 -0.02
CA LEU A 199 -11.64 13.40 0.32
C LEU A 199 -10.17 13.07 0.01
N PRO A 200 -9.33 12.81 1.02
CA PRO A 200 -7.98 12.30 0.76
C PRO A 200 -8.04 10.88 0.19
N ARG A 201 -7.03 10.47 -0.59
CA ARG A 201 -6.85 9.03 -0.82
C ARG A 201 -6.47 8.36 0.49
N ILE A 202 -6.91 7.13 0.67
CA ILE A 202 -6.56 6.32 1.85
C ILE A 202 -5.69 5.16 1.38
N LEU A 203 -4.54 4.96 2.01
CA LEU A 203 -3.76 3.75 1.89
C LEU A 203 -3.92 2.91 3.15
N LEU A 204 -4.52 1.73 3.02
CA LEU A 204 -4.58 0.73 4.07
C LEU A 204 -3.31 -0.12 3.98
N MET A 205 -2.49 -0.08 5.01
CA MET A 205 -1.28 -0.89 5.16
C MET A 205 -1.58 -2.00 6.14
N ILE A 206 -1.56 -3.25 5.67
CA ILE A 206 -1.91 -4.42 6.47
C ILE A 206 -0.71 -5.37 6.49
N ASP A 207 -0.05 -5.49 7.64
CA ASP A 207 0.99 -6.50 7.83
C ASP A 207 0.38 -7.80 8.35
N GLU A 208 0.99 -8.93 7.98
CA GLU A 208 0.56 -10.31 8.26
C GLU A 208 -0.94 -10.54 7.93
N TYR A 209 -1.36 -10.05 6.74
CA TYR A 209 -2.76 -10.08 6.31
C TYR A 209 -3.39 -11.49 6.26
N GLN A 210 -2.57 -12.56 6.23
CA GLN A 210 -3.06 -13.93 6.28
C GLN A 210 -3.83 -14.26 7.55
N SER A 211 -3.53 -13.62 8.68
CA SER A 211 -4.26 -13.80 9.94
C SER A 211 -5.73 -13.41 9.83
N LEU A 212 -6.08 -12.50 8.89
CA LEU A 212 -7.48 -12.12 8.61
C LEU A 212 -8.33 -13.27 8.10
N PHE A 213 -7.71 -14.34 7.62
CA PHE A 213 -8.41 -15.53 7.08
C PHE A 213 -8.47 -16.69 8.05
N GLU A 214 -7.76 -16.60 9.18
CA GLU A 214 -7.71 -17.66 10.19
C GLU A 214 -8.95 -17.59 11.07
N GLY A 215 -9.96 -18.39 10.72
CA GLY A 215 -11.15 -18.61 11.57
C GLY A 215 -12.27 -17.56 11.46
N ASN A 216 -12.15 -16.53 10.65
CA ASN A 216 -13.19 -15.50 10.52
C ASN A 216 -13.58 -15.24 9.05
N THR A 217 -14.78 -15.69 8.66
CA THR A 217 -15.33 -15.48 7.32
C THR A 217 -15.75 -14.03 7.07
N GLU A 218 -16.03 -13.27 8.13
CA GLU A 218 -16.45 -11.87 8.02
C GLU A 218 -15.29 -10.98 7.56
N THR A 219 -14.11 -11.12 8.15
CA THR A 219 -12.92 -10.34 7.75
C THR A 219 -12.53 -10.58 6.30
N ALA A 220 -12.63 -11.82 5.82
CA ALA A 220 -12.41 -12.16 4.43
C ALA A 220 -13.41 -11.45 3.50
N ALA A 221 -14.70 -11.43 3.84
CA ALA A 221 -15.74 -10.76 3.06
C ALA A 221 -15.54 -9.24 3.01
N LEU A 222 -15.22 -8.62 4.16
CA LEU A 222 -14.94 -7.19 4.26
C LEU A 222 -13.72 -6.78 3.45
N LEU A 223 -12.63 -7.56 3.52
CA LEU A 223 -11.43 -7.31 2.75
C LEU A 223 -11.69 -7.47 1.25
N SER A 224 -12.45 -8.49 0.84
CA SER A 224 -12.88 -8.67 -0.55
C SER A 224 -13.70 -7.47 -1.07
N GLU A 225 -14.56 -6.89 -0.23
CA GLU A 225 -15.33 -5.70 -0.59
C GLU A 225 -14.41 -4.48 -0.78
N LEU A 226 -13.45 -4.26 0.13
CA LEU A 226 -12.45 -3.20 0.03
C LEU A 226 -11.60 -3.34 -1.25
N VAL A 227 -11.13 -4.55 -1.54
CA VAL A 227 -10.38 -4.85 -2.77
C VAL A 227 -11.22 -4.55 -4.01
N ARG A 228 -12.47 -4.98 -4.07
CA ARG A 228 -13.32 -4.81 -5.24
C ARG A 228 -13.74 -3.36 -5.48
N LYS A 229 -14.10 -2.63 -4.42
CA LYS A 229 -14.68 -1.29 -4.52
C LYS A 229 -13.70 -0.15 -4.22
N GLY A 230 -12.66 -0.39 -3.43
CA GLY A 230 -11.77 0.63 -2.88
C GLY A 230 -11.21 1.57 -3.94
N ARG A 231 -10.70 1.03 -5.06
CA ARG A 231 -10.13 1.83 -6.17
C ARG A 231 -11.07 2.93 -6.68
N THR A 232 -12.36 2.61 -6.75
CA THR A 232 -13.37 3.53 -7.26
C THR A 232 -13.51 4.77 -6.37
N TYR A 233 -13.29 4.60 -5.07
CA TYR A 233 -13.45 5.64 -4.07
C TYR A 233 -12.12 6.19 -3.53
N GLY A 234 -10.99 5.85 -4.16
CA GLY A 234 -9.67 6.34 -3.75
C GLY A 234 -9.12 5.66 -2.49
N VAL A 235 -9.56 4.42 -2.21
CA VAL A 235 -9.03 3.57 -1.14
C VAL A 235 -8.17 2.47 -1.74
N HIS A 236 -6.93 2.39 -1.30
CA HIS A 236 -5.90 1.50 -1.80
C HIS A 236 -5.36 0.62 -0.67
N LEU A 237 -4.77 -0.53 -1.01
CA LEU A 237 -4.22 -1.45 -0.03
C LEU A 237 -2.77 -1.82 -0.37
N ILE A 238 -1.95 -1.89 0.67
CA ILE A 238 -0.68 -2.61 0.66
C ILE A 238 -0.74 -3.69 1.72
N MET A 239 -0.57 -4.92 1.31
CA MET A 239 -0.70 -6.09 2.19
C MET A 239 0.63 -6.83 2.23
N ALA A 240 1.10 -7.16 3.43
CA ALA A 240 2.34 -7.88 3.62
C ALA A 240 2.12 -9.23 4.30
N SER A 241 2.94 -10.22 3.95
CA SER A 241 2.89 -11.57 4.51
C SER A 241 4.26 -12.22 4.50
N GLN A 242 4.52 -13.09 5.48
CA GLN A 242 5.72 -13.94 5.51
C GLN A 242 5.55 -15.19 4.64
N ARG A 243 4.34 -15.59 4.35
CA ARG A 243 4.03 -16.79 3.58
C ARG A 243 3.17 -16.43 2.38
N GLY A 244 3.45 -17.06 1.26
CA GLY A 244 2.52 -17.03 0.14
C GLY A 244 1.16 -17.57 0.60
N VAL A 245 0.08 -17.05 0.02
CA VAL A 245 -1.29 -17.45 0.35
C VAL A 245 -1.41 -18.98 0.25
N SER A 246 -1.81 -19.65 1.34
CA SER A 246 -2.01 -21.09 1.36
C SER A 246 -3.11 -21.52 0.37
N GLU A 247 -3.06 -22.77 -0.11
CA GLU A 247 -4.00 -23.25 -1.13
C GLU A 247 -5.48 -23.18 -0.70
N SER A 248 -5.76 -23.31 0.60
CA SER A 248 -7.14 -23.20 1.12
C SER A 248 -7.65 -21.75 1.19
N ALA A 249 -6.80 -20.78 1.43
CA ALA A 249 -7.13 -19.36 1.31
C ALA A 249 -7.18 -18.89 -0.15
N ARG A 250 -6.56 -19.64 -1.08
CA ARG A 250 -6.59 -19.36 -2.52
C ARG A 250 -7.99 -19.46 -3.13
N ASN A 251 -8.90 -20.24 -2.56
CA ASN A 251 -10.16 -20.55 -3.23
C ASN A 251 -11.23 -19.45 -3.14
N THR A 252 -11.17 -18.55 -2.17
CA THR A 252 -12.19 -17.50 -2.01
C THR A 252 -11.64 -16.10 -2.28
N PHE A 253 -10.48 -15.80 -1.74
CA PHE A 253 -9.87 -14.47 -1.84
C PHE A 253 -8.95 -14.32 -3.05
N THR A 254 -8.31 -15.41 -3.48
CA THR A 254 -7.35 -15.39 -4.58
C THR A 254 -8.01 -15.26 -5.94
N ALA A 255 -9.27 -15.66 -6.12
CA ALA A 255 -9.93 -15.41 -7.40
C ALA A 255 -10.09 -13.90 -7.61
N GLU A 256 -10.59 -13.17 -6.62
CA GLU A 256 -10.79 -11.72 -6.70
C GLU A 256 -9.46 -10.94 -6.69
N LEU A 257 -8.49 -11.34 -5.85
CA LEU A 257 -7.13 -10.77 -5.90
C LEU A 257 -6.37 -11.22 -7.16
N ARG A 258 -6.56 -12.44 -7.62
CA ARG A 258 -5.94 -12.94 -8.84
C ARG A 258 -6.45 -12.16 -10.04
N ASP A 259 -7.75 -11.89 -10.14
CA ASP A 259 -8.30 -11.06 -11.19
C ASP A 259 -7.83 -9.61 -11.10
N CYS A 260 -7.61 -9.10 -9.88
CA CYS A 260 -7.04 -7.77 -9.67
C CYS A 260 -5.50 -7.73 -9.85
N LEU A 261 -4.78 -8.82 -9.54
CA LEU A 261 -3.31 -8.92 -9.63
C LEU A 261 -2.84 -9.51 -10.97
N LEU A 262 -3.59 -10.42 -11.60
CA LEU A 262 -3.24 -11.04 -12.89
C LEU A 262 -3.39 -10.11 -14.09
N TYR A 263 -4.14 -9.01 -13.95
CA TYR A 263 -4.19 -7.99 -15.00
C TYR A 263 -2.90 -7.19 -15.14
N THR A 264 -1.88 -7.47 -14.36
CA THR A 264 -0.65 -6.67 -14.29
C THR A 264 0.65 -7.41 -14.57
N SER A 265 0.62 -8.69 -14.90
CA SER A 265 1.83 -9.41 -15.34
C SER A 265 1.62 -9.96 -16.73
N PRO A 266 2.26 -9.41 -17.79
CA PRO A 266 2.49 -10.22 -18.98
C PRO A 266 3.34 -11.41 -18.54
N SER A 267 2.85 -12.62 -18.82
CA SER A 267 3.62 -13.85 -18.62
C SER A 267 4.96 -13.72 -19.33
N PRO A 268 6.10 -14.13 -18.74
CA PRO A 268 7.36 -14.15 -19.47
C PRO A 268 7.44 -15.32 -20.49
N ARG A 269 6.32 -15.76 -20.99
CA ARG A 269 6.22 -16.79 -22.02
C ARG A 269 5.23 -16.36 -23.08
N ASP A 270 5.66 -15.43 -23.87
CA ASP A 270 5.27 -15.23 -25.28
C ASP A 270 6.36 -14.40 -25.96
#